data_6b9a3242a4c8bd0fd841721e546b98df
#
_entry.id   6b9a3242a4c8bd0fd841721e546b98df
#
_cell.length_a   1.000
_cell.length_b   1.000
_cell.length_c   1.000
_cell.angle_alpha   90.00
_cell.angle_beta   90.00
_cell.angle_gamma   90.00
#
_symmetry.space_group_name_H-M   'P 1'
#
loop_
_entity.id
_entity.type
_entity.pdbx_description
1 polymer ?
#
loop_
_entity_poly.entity_id
_entity_poly.type
_entity_poly.pdbx_seq_one_letter_code
_entity_poly.pdbx_strand_id
1 'polypeptide(L)'
;NKTKANEFVNYINATMEAYNINTCKRKLHFLAQIRHESSDFKFLHELASGSDYEKREDLGNTNEGDGKRFKGRGLIQITGRKNYKAYGDYKKIDFTKGNNNLKLENKGYAVDSAGWFWSKYLNVDLNIYADLDDLFYISYRINGGFNGFYDRKQKLISMANKIKCKNSSFNNLINNNYSIKHSKAWNIHNAIYRYIMDLKNAEMRDCCVRYLELTINEKDDKKIEKRRERVNQILKGTK
;
A
#
# COMPACT_ATOMS: atom_id res chain seq x y z
N ASN A 1 1.94 -13.98 17.29
CA ASN A 1 2.64 -15.27 17.13
C ASN A 1 4.14 -15.01 17.01
N LYS A 2 4.85 -14.94 18.16
CA LYS A 2 6.30 -14.64 18.21
C LYS A 2 7.14 -15.59 17.34
N THR A 3 6.75 -16.84 17.23
CA THR A 3 7.48 -17.88 16.49
C THR A 3 7.54 -17.60 14.99
N LYS A 4 6.42 -17.22 14.34
CA LYS A 4 6.41 -16.89 12.91
C LYS A 4 7.19 -15.62 12.57
N ALA A 5 7.07 -14.57 13.39
CA ALA A 5 7.83 -13.34 13.17
C ALA A 5 9.34 -13.59 13.23
N ASN A 6 9.81 -14.45 14.16
CA ASN A 6 11.24 -14.79 14.28
C ASN A 6 11.81 -15.43 13.02
N GLU A 7 11.00 -16.20 12.27
CA GLU A 7 11.44 -16.82 11.01
C GLU A 7 11.76 -15.81 9.91
N PHE A 8 11.26 -14.56 10.03
CA PHE A 8 11.46 -13.50 9.05
C PHE A 8 12.51 -12.47 9.46
N VAL A 9 12.98 -12.46 10.71
CA VAL A 9 13.84 -11.40 11.25
C VAL A 9 15.07 -11.13 10.38
N ASN A 10 15.81 -12.18 10.00
CA ASN A 10 17.02 -12.01 9.19
C ASN A 10 16.71 -11.46 7.80
N TYR A 11 15.63 -11.94 7.15
CA TYR A 11 15.20 -11.44 5.85
C TYR A 11 14.72 -10.00 5.90
N ILE A 12 13.99 -9.63 6.97
CA ILE A 12 13.51 -8.27 7.20
C ILE A 12 14.69 -7.33 7.40
N ASN A 13 15.67 -7.68 8.24
CA ASN A 13 16.83 -6.86 8.48
C ASN A 13 17.65 -6.64 7.20
N ALA A 14 17.94 -7.71 6.45
CA ALA A 14 18.65 -7.62 5.17
C ALA A 14 17.89 -6.75 4.15
N THR A 15 16.55 -6.88 4.07
CA THR A 15 15.72 -6.06 3.20
C THR A 15 15.73 -4.59 3.63
N MET A 16 15.59 -4.31 4.93
CA MET A 16 15.65 -2.94 5.44
C MET A 16 16.98 -2.26 5.12
N GLU A 17 18.08 -2.98 5.23
CA GLU A 17 19.41 -2.49 4.86
C GLU A 17 19.50 -2.22 3.35
N ALA A 18 19.14 -3.20 2.50
CA ALA A 18 19.23 -3.10 1.05
C ALA A 18 18.41 -1.95 0.45
N TYR A 19 17.31 -1.55 1.11
CA TYR A 19 16.38 -0.53 0.63
C TYR A 19 16.38 0.76 1.47
N ASN A 20 17.44 1.00 2.27
CA ASN A 20 17.60 2.20 3.10
C ASN A 20 16.43 2.46 4.06
N ILE A 21 15.79 1.40 4.56
CA ILE A 21 14.74 1.48 5.58
C ILE A 21 15.42 1.51 6.95
N ASN A 22 16.22 2.55 7.20
CA ASN A 22 17.21 2.58 8.28
C ASN A 22 16.82 3.45 9.48
N THR A 23 15.91 4.44 9.30
CA THR A 23 15.43 5.25 10.44
C THR A 23 14.35 4.52 11.22
N CYS A 24 14.12 4.91 12.47
CA CYS A 24 13.07 4.31 13.29
C CYS A 24 11.70 4.47 12.65
N LYS A 25 11.35 5.65 12.12
CA LYS A 25 10.10 5.90 11.43
C LYS A 25 9.93 4.99 10.21
N ARG A 26 10.93 4.92 9.33
CA ARG A 26 10.90 4.07 8.14
C ARG A 26 10.64 2.61 8.49
N LYS A 27 11.38 2.08 9.48
CA LYS A 27 11.22 0.69 9.96
C LYS A 27 9.81 0.42 10.47
N LEU A 28 9.28 1.31 11.29
CA LEU A 28 7.95 1.13 11.88
C LEU A 28 6.83 1.24 10.84
N HIS A 29 6.91 2.23 9.94
CA HIS A 29 5.97 2.35 8.83
C HIS A 29 6.01 1.13 7.92
N PHE A 30 7.20 0.69 7.50
CA PHE A 30 7.36 -0.51 6.67
C PHE A 30 6.78 -1.76 7.35
N LEU A 31 7.15 -1.99 8.61
CA LEU A 31 6.65 -3.13 9.39
C LEU A 31 5.12 -3.09 9.56
N ALA A 32 4.54 -1.91 9.79
CA ALA A 32 3.09 -1.79 9.92
C ALA A 32 2.37 -2.24 8.64
N GLN A 33 2.92 -1.88 7.47
CA GLN A 33 2.35 -2.26 6.19
C GLN A 33 2.47 -3.76 5.93
N ILE A 34 3.69 -4.33 6.00
CA ILE A 34 3.87 -5.74 5.69
C ILE A 34 3.15 -6.66 6.68
N ARG A 35 3.01 -6.26 7.94
CA ARG A 35 2.20 -6.98 8.93
C ARG A 35 0.72 -6.96 8.59
N HIS A 36 0.21 -5.83 8.11
CA HIS A 36 -1.18 -5.74 7.67
C HIS A 36 -1.43 -6.64 6.45
N GLU A 37 -0.64 -6.46 5.38
CA GLU A 37 -0.81 -7.16 4.10
C GLU A 37 -0.68 -8.69 4.24
N SER A 38 0.19 -9.16 5.13
CA SER A 38 0.44 -10.60 5.35
C SER A 38 -0.33 -11.22 6.51
N SER A 39 -1.25 -10.48 7.16
CA SER A 39 -1.91 -10.90 8.41
C SER A 39 -0.90 -11.34 9.47
N ASP A 40 0.04 -10.45 9.80
CA ASP A 40 1.14 -10.70 10.74
C ASP A 40 2.03 -11.90 10.32
N PHE A 41 2.48 -11.90 9.06
CA PHE A 41 3.35 -12.92 8.43
C PHE A 41 2.71 -14.30 8.28
N LYS A 42 1.39 -14.38 8.32
CA LYS A 42 0.67 -15.65 8.21
C LYS A 42 0.59 -16.13 6.76
N PHE A 43 0.39 -15.22 5.82
CA PHE A 43 0.17 -15.54 4.41
C PHE A 43 1.26 -14.93 3.53
N LEU A 44 1.85 -15.75 2.67
CA LEU A 44 2.81 -15.35 1.63
C LEU A 44 2.22 -15.40 0.23
N HIS A 45 1.00 -15.84 0.09
CA HIS A 45 0.22 -15.81 -1.13
C HIS A 45 -1.25 -15.60 -0.83
N GLU A 46 -1.95 -15.08 -1.79
CA GLU A 46 -3.41 -14.91 -1.76
C GLU A 46 -4.09 -16.28 -1.72
N LEU A 47 -5.08 -16.43 -0.82
CA LEU A 47 -5.84 -17.67 -0.68
C LEU A 47 -6.83 -17.87 -1.83
N ALA A 48 -7.35 -16.78 -2.41
CA ALA A 48 -8.21 -16.81 -3.57
C ALA A 48 -7.49 -17.44 -4.78
N SER A 49 -8.27 -17.99 -5.70
CA SER A 49 -7.73 -18.66 -6.90
C SER A 49 -6.94 -17.72 -7.82
N GLY A 50 -7.28 -16.42 -7.81
CA GLY A 50 -6.76 -15.42 -8.73
C GLY A 50 -7.55 -15.33 -10.05
N SER A 51 -8.67 -16.05 -10.18
CA SER A 51 -9.53 -16.03 -11.38
C SER A 51 -10.04 -14.61 -11.71
N ASP A 52 -10.27 -13.78 -10.70
CA ASP A 52 -10.73 -12.39 -10.87
C ASP A 52 -9.69 -11.49 -11.55
N TYR A 53 -8.45 -11.94 -11.63
CA TYR A 53 -7.36 -11.25 -12.34
C TYR A 53 -7.19 -11.73 -13.77
N GLU A 54 -8.00 -12.69 -14.24
CA GLU A 54 -7.92 -13.20 -15.60
C GLU A 54 -8.27 -12.10 -16.60
N LYS A 55 -7.49 -11.97 -17.68
CA LYS A 55 -7.65 -10.95 -18.74
C LYS A 55 -7.66 -9.49 -18.22
N ARG A 56 -7.11 -9.24 -17.03
CA ARG A 56 -6.92 -7.89 -16.49
C ARG A 56 -5.72 -7.22 -17.17
N GLU A 57 -5.99 -6.44 -18.21
CA GLU A 57 -4.96 -5.73 -18.99
C GLU A 57 -4.18 -4.72 -18.16
N ASP A 58 -4.84 -4.04 -17.21
CA ASP A 58 -4.20 -3.12 -16.27
C ASP A 58 -3.13 -3.79 -15.39
N LEU A 59 -3.26 -5.11 -15.14
CA LEU A 59 -2.29 -5.96 -14.47
C LEU A 59 -1.29 -6.63 -15.46
N GLY A 60 -1.47 -6.44 -16.75
CA GLY A 60 -0.69 -7.11 -17.79
C GLY A 60 -1.00 -8.61 -17.94
N ASN A 61 -2.15 -9.05 -17.44
CA ASN A 61 -2.64 -10.43 -17.53
C ASN A 61 -3.38 -10.60 -18.86
N THR A 62 -2.65 -10.84 -19.94
CA THR A 62 -3.19 -10.93 -21.30
C THR A 62 -3.29 -12.36 -21.82
N ASN A 63 -2.57 -13.31 -21.20
CA ASN A 63 -2.59 -14.71 -21.61
C ASN A 63 -3.54 -15.51 -20.73
N GLU A 64 -4.07 -16.61 -21.28
CA GLU A 64 -4.89 -17.55 -20.53
C GLU A 64 -4.10 -18.13 -19.34
N GLY A 65 -4.76 -18.18 -18.18
CA GLY A 65 -4.19 -18.65 -16.92
C GLY A 65 -3.34 -17.63 -16.15
N ASP A 66 -3.16 -16.41 -16.70
CA ASP A 66 -2.37 -15.37 -16.03
C ASP A 66 -2.94 -14.96 -14.68
N GLY A 67 -4.26 -14.94 -14.55
CA GLY A 67 -4.91 -14.59 -13.30
C GLY A 67 -4.47 -15.47 -12.14
N LYS A 68 -4.55 -16.78 -12.31
CA LYS A 68 -4.10 -17.77 -11.31
C LYS A 68 -2.59 -17.74 -11.11
N ARG A 69 -1.84 -17.60 -12.22
CA ARG A 69 -0.39 -17.67 -12.21
C ARG A 69 0.24 -16.49 -11.49
N PHE A 70 -0.30 -15.28 -11.68
CA PHE A 70 0.23 -14.04 -11.14
C PHE A 70 -0.68 -13.42 -10.08
N LYS A 71 -1.37 -14.25 -9.31
CA LYS A 71 -2.11 -13.82 -8.12
C LYS A 71 -1.16 -13.25 -7.07
N GLY A 72 -1.67 -12.61 -6.05
CA GLY A 72 -0.89 -11.96 -5.00
C GLY A 72 0.11 -12.89 -4.31
N ARG A 73 1.40 -12.49 -4.27
CA ARG A 73 2.48 -13.20 -3.56
C ARG A 73 3.44 -12.25 -2.87
N GLY A 74 4.14 -12.77 -1.88
CA GLY A 74 5.05 -12.02 -1.00
C GLY A 74 4.33 -11.27 0.10
N LEU A 75 5.08 -10.60 0.99
CA LEU A 75 4.51 -9.90 2.14
C LEU A 75 3.68 -8.66 1.77
N ILE A 76 3.79 -8.16 0.53
CA ILE A 76 3.03 -7.02 0.02
C ILE A 76 2.06 -7.40 -1.11
N GLN A 77 1.92 -8.70 -1.37
CA GLN A 77 0.97 -9.26 -2.34
C GLN A 77 1.14 -8.67 -3.75
N ILE A 78 2.36 -8.76 -4.33
CA ILE A 78 2.60 -8.39 -5.73
C ILE A 78 1.68 -9.21 -6.64
N THR A 79 0.86 -8.53 -7.44
CA THR A 79 -0.18 -9.10 -8.28
C THR A 79 -0.04 -8.66 -9.73
N GLY A 80 -0.27 -9.57 -10.67
CA GLY A 80 -0.29 -9.31 -12.11
C GLY A 80 1.07 -9.52 -12.80
N ARG A 81 1.02 -10.06 -14.03
CA ARG A 81 2.21 -10.35 -14.87
C ARG A 81 3.15 -9.13 -14.96
N LYS A 82 2.60 -7.93 -15.15
CA LYS A 82 3.36 -6.68 -15.24
C LYS A 82 4.22 -6.43 -14.00
N ASN A 83 3.69 -6.65 -12.81
CA ASN A 83 4.39 -6.40 -11.57
C ASN A 83 5.43 -7.50 -11.27
N TYR A 84 5.12 -8.77 -11.61
CA TYR A 84 6.09 -9.86 -11.55
C TYR A 84 7.27 -9.61 -12.48
N LYS A 85 6.99 -9.12 -13.71
CA LYS A 85 8.04 -8.75 -14.65
C LYS A 85 8.88 -7.58 -14.13
N ALA A 86 8.26 -6.51 -13.64
CA ALA A 86 8.96 -5.33 -13.15
C ALA A 86 9.90 -5.65 -11.97
N TYR A 87 9.44 -6.47 -11.01
CA TYR A 87 10.30 -6.97 -9.94
C TYR A 87 11.41 -7.89 -10.49
N GLY A 88 11.08 -8.72 -11.46
CA GLY A 88 12.05 -9.60 -12.13
C GLY A 88 13.15 -8.85 -12.86
N ASP A 89 12.80 -7.80 -13.59
CA ASP A 89 13.76 -6.92 -14.27
C ASP A 89 14.73 -6.27 -13.28
N TYR A 90 14.23 -5.85 -12.13
CA TYR A 90 15.06 -5.32 -11.04
C TYR A 90 16.01 -6.39 -10.45
N LYS A 91 15.51 -7.59 -10.20
CA LYS A 91 16.28 -8.71 -9.61
C LYS A 91 17.14 -9.46 -10.64
N LYS A 92 17.01 -9.18 -11.94
CA LYS A 92 17.62 -9.96 -13.04
C LYS A 92 17.19 -11.42 -13.05
N ILE A 93 15.94 -11.68 -12.68
CA ILE A 93 15.31 -13.01 -12.63
C ILE A 93 13.95 -12.92 -13.32
N ASP A 94 13.70 -13.76 -14.33
CA ASP A 94 12.38 -13.79 -14.98
C ASP A 94 11.37 -14.59 -14.14
N PHE A 95 10.60 -13.87 -13.31
CA PHE A 95 9.51 -14.44 -12.52
C PHE A 95 8.27 -14.81 -13.36
N THR A 96 8.26 -14.48 -14.65
CA THR A 96 7.15 -14.84 -15.55
C THR A 96 7.36 -16.17 -16.25
N LYS A 97 8.58 -16.74 -16.21
CA LYS A 97 8.94 -17.98 -16.88
C LYS A 97 8.77 -19.21 -15.98
N GLY A 98 8.23 -20.29 -16.54
CA GLY A 98 8.07 -21.57 -15.81
C GLY A 98 7.38 -21.38 -14.45
N ASN A 99 7.90 -22.00 -13.42
CA ASN A 99 7.39 -21.90 -12.05
C ASN A 99 8.11 -20.84 -11.20
N ASN A 100 8.84 -19.92 -11.83
CA ASN A 100 9.58 -18.89 -11.09
C ASN A 100 8.67 -17.95 -10.28
N ASN A 101 7.40 -17.76 -10.71
CA ASN A 101 6.41 -17.02 -9.94
C ASN A 101 6.24 -17.54 -8.50
N LEU A 102 6.41 -18.84 -8.27
CA LEU A 102 6.29 -19.45 -6.94
C LEU A 102 7.45 -19.09 -6.01
N LYS A 103 8.60 -18.64 -6.56
CA LYS A 103 9.71 -18.17 -5.73
C LYS A 103 9.35 -16.99 -4.84
N LEU A 104 8.31 -16.20 -5.21
CA LEU A 104 7.84 -15.09 -4.38
C LEU A 104 7.18 -15.57 -3.07
N GLU A 105 6.91 -16.85 -2.93
CA GLU A 105 6.43 -17.46 -1.68
C GLU A 105 7.60 -17.87 -0.75
N ASN A 106 8.86 -17.90 -1.24
CA ASN A 106 10.02 -18.11 -0.40
C ASN A 106 10.28 -16.86 0.47
N LYS A 107 10.56 -17.06 1.75
CA LYS A 107 10.72 -15.95 2.73
C LYS A 107 11.65 -14.84 2.26
N GLY A 108 12.79 -15.18 1.64
CA GLY A 108 13.74 -14.21 1.10
C GLY A 108 13.10 -13.31 0.04
N TYR A 109 12.52 -13.87 -1.01
CA TYR A 109 11.86 -13.10 -2.05
C TYR A 109 10.57 -12.43 -1.58
N ALA A 110 9.84 -13.06 -0.66
CA ALA A 110 8.61 -12.50 -0.11
C ALA A 110 8.85 -11.18 0.64
N VAL A 111 9.97 -11.08 1.39
CA VAL A 111 10.36 -9.85 2.10
C VAL A 111 11.06 -8.88 1.16
N ASP A 112 12.00 -9.34 0.33
CA ASP A 112 12.75 -8.48 -0.59
C ASP A 112 11.81 -7.78 -1.59
N SER A 113 10.79 -8.47 -2.10
CA SER A 113 9.79 -7.88 -2.98
C SER A 113 8.99 -6.77 -2.30
N ALA A 114 8.77 -6.85 -1.00
CA ALA A 114 8.14 -5.77 -0.23
C ALA A 114 9.08 -4.55 -0.11
N GLY A 115 10.38 -4.74 0.10
CA GLY A 115 11.37 -3.67 0.10
C GLY A 115 11.49 -3.00 -1.27
N TRP A 116 11.49 -3.77 -2.35
CA TRP A 116 11.46 -3.25 -3.71
C TRP A 116 10.20 -2.42 -3.97
N PHE A 117 9.04 -2.93 -3.62
CA PHE A 117 7.78 -2.18 -3.75
C PHE A 117 7.82 -0.87 -2.95
N TRP A 118 8.35 -0.93 -1.73
CA TRP A 118 8.47 0.22 -0.85
C TRP A 118 9.32 1.36 -1.42
N SER A 119 10.45 1.05 -2.06
CA SER A 119 11.43 2.09 -2.41
C SER A 119 11.72 2.25 -3.90
N LYS A 120 11.22 1.34 -4.77
CA LYS A 120 11.56 1.34 -6.21
C LYS A 120 10.34 1.28 -7.12
N TYR A 121 9.21 0.74 -6.65
CA TYR A 121 8.05 0.54 -7.49
C TYR A 121 7.47 1.87 -8.00
N LEU A 122 7.33 1.96 -9.34
CA LEU A 122 6.88 3.17 -10.04
C LEU A 122 7.70 4.43 -9.68
N ASN A 123 8.99 4.28 -9.42
CA ASN A 123 9.90 5.36 -9.06
C ASN A 123 9.46 6.19 -7.84
N VAL A 124 8.77 5.56 -6.91
CA VAL A 124 8.37 6.18 -5.64
C VAL A 124 9.15 5.55 -4.50
N ASP A 125 9.81 6.39 -3.70
CA ASP A 125 10.46 5.98 -2.46
C ASP A 125 9.58 6.35 -1.26
N LEU A 126 8.96 5.34 -0.65
CA LEU A 126 8.10 5.53 0.52
C LEU A 126 8.89 5.86 1.80
N ASN A 127 10.22 5.73 1.79
CA ASN A 127 11.06 6.19 2.89
C ASN A 127 10.84 7.69 3.19
N ILE A 128 10.70 8.51 2.15
CA ILE A 128 10.46 9.95 2.27
C ILE A 128 9.17 10.22 3.06
N TYR A 129 8.11 9.50 2.73
CA TYR A 129 6.79 9.68 3.36
C TYR A 129 6.74 9.07 4.76
N ALA A 130 7.53 8.04 5.02
CA ALA A 130 7.69 7.51 6.37
C ALA A 130 8.42 8.50 7.30
N ASP A 131 9.44 9.19 6.81
CA ASP A 131 10.14 10.24 7.57
C ASP A 131 9.19 11.41 7.92
N LEU A 132 8.20 11.69 7.06
CA LEU A 132 7.15 12.70 7.26
C LEU A 132 5.94 12.18 8.06
N ASP A 133 5.93 10.92 8.50
CA ASP A 133 4.78 10.23 9.11
C ASP A 133 3.51 10.21 8.24
N ASP A 134 3.64 10.27 6.91
CA ASP A 134 2.51 10.30 5.99
C ASP A 134 1.91 8.91 5.75
N LEU A 135 1.25 8.38 6.78
CA LEU A 135 0.58 7.08 6.72
C LEU A 135 -0.55 7.05 5.68
N PHE A 136 -1.23 8.19 5.41
CA PHE A 136 -2.28 8.24 4.39
C PHE A 136 -1.71 7.96 3.01
N TYR A 137 -0.66 8.68 2.62
CA TYR A 137 -0.04 8.46 1.32
C TYR A 137 0.58 7.07 1.20
N ILE A 138 1.27 6.60 2.24
CA ILE A 138 1.83 5.23 2.28
C ILE A 138 0.74 4.19 2.09
N SER A 139 -0.38 4.28 2.83
CA SER A 139 -1.49 3.34 2.70
C SER A 139 -2.11 3.36 1.31
N TYR A 140 -2.33 4.56 0.77
CA TYR A 140 -2.84 4.73 -0.59
C TYR A 140 -1.92 4.11 -1.64
N ARG A 141 -0.60 4.29 -1.51
CA ARG A 141 0.37 3.75 -2.48
C ARG A 141 0.44 2.23 -2.45
N ILE A 142 0.26 1.62 -1.29
CA ILE A 142 0.34 0.17 -1.12
C ILE A 142 -0.98 -0.52 -1.53
N ASN A 143 -2.11 0.00 -1.06
CA ASN A 143 -3.43 -0.65 -1.23
C ASN A 143 -4.22 -0.10 -2.43
N GLY A 144 -3.85 1.04 -2.99
CA GLY A 144 -4.66 1.77 -3.98
C GLY A 144 -5.87 2.49 -3.37
N GLY A 145 -5.99 2.50 -2.04
CA GLY A 145 -7.06 3.10 -1.25
C GLY A 145 -6.74 3.08 0.23
N PHE A 146 -7.78 3.09 1.06
CA PHE A 146 -7.65 3.17 2.52
C PHE A 146 -8.25 1.97 3.26
N ASN A 147 -8.53 0.87 2.56
CA ASN A 147 -8.94 -0.36 3.22
C ASN A 147 -7.86 -0.81 4.21
N GLY A 148 -8.29 -1.12 5.44
CA GLY A 148 -7.38 -1.50 6.52
C GLY A 148 -6.55 -0.35 7.11
N PHE A 149 -6.85 0.92 6.80
CA PHE A 149 -6.12 2.09 7.30
C PHE A 149 -6.00 2.10 8.82
N TYR A 150 -7.08 1.85 9.53
CA TYR A 150 -7.09 1.86 11.00
C TYR A 150 -6.24 0.73 11.60
N ASP A 151 -6.23 -0.47 10.98
CA ASP A 151 -5.36 -1.56 11.44
C ASP A 151 -3.88 -1.21 11.22
N ARG A 152 -3.52 -0.63 10.06
CA ARG A 152 -2.16 -0.13 9.78
C ARG A 152 -1.74 0.91 10.82
N LYS A 153 -2.63 1.87 11.13
CA LYS A 153 -2.41 2.90 12.15
C LYS A 153 -2.20 2.28 13.53
N GLN A 154 -3.04 1.34 13.94
CA GLN A 154 -2.93 0.67 15.23
C GLN A 154 -1.64 -0.15 15.35
N LYS A 155 -1.26 -0.88 14.29
CA LYS A 155 0.02 -1.61 14.27
C LYS A 155 1.21 -0.66 14.41
N LEU A 156 1.20 0.47 13.71
CA LEU A 156 2.25 1.49 13.79
C LEU A 156 2.38 2.07 15.20
N ILE A 157 1.28 2.54 15.79
CA ILE A 157 1.24 3.12 17.14
C ILE A 157 1.68 2.09 18.20
N SER A 158 1.17 0.86 18.11
CA SER A 158 1.54 -0.21 19.04
C SER A 158 3.04 -0.52 19.04
N MET A 159 3.67 -0.49 17.86
CA MET A 159 5.12 -0.70 17.72
C MET A 159 5.91 0.53 18.21
N ALA A 160 5.46 1.73 17.85
CA ALA A 160 6.11 2.98 18.28
C ALA A 160 6.19 3.09 19.81
N ASN A 161 5.08 2.74 20.50
CA ASN A 161 5.02 2.75 21.96
C ASN A 161 5.96 1.72 22.62
N LYS A 162 6.19 0.56 21.96
CA LYS A 162 7.05 -0.50 22.51
C LYS A 162 8.54 -0.23 22.29
N ILE A 163 8.89 0.33 21.13
CA ILE A 163 10.31 0.45 20.70
C ILE A 163 10.98 1.70 21.25
N LYS A 164 10.21 2.70 21.72
CA LYS A 164 10.72 3.99 22.23
C LYS A 164 11.82 4.57 21.31
N CYS A 165 11.46 4.86 20.09
CA CYS A 165 12.39 5.44 19.11
C CYS A 165 13.01 6.73 19.67
N LYS A 166 14.30 6.72 19.96
CA LYS A 166 15.03 7.93 20.35
C LYS A 166 14.88 8.97 19.22
N ASN A 167 14.50 10.20 19.58
CA ASN A 167 14.36 11.36 18.67
C ASN A 167 13.27 11.24 17.58
N SER A 168 12.33 10.33 17.69
CA SER A 168 11.22 10.22 16.74
C SER A 168 9.90 10.52 17.45
N SER A 169 9.32 11.69 17.19
CA SER A 169 7.97 12.00 17.66
C SER A 169 6.95 11.50 16.64
N PHE A 170 6.13 10.54 17.03
CA PHE A 170 4.90 10.16 16.32
C PHE A 170 3.69 10.98 16.83
N ASN A 171 3.94 12.19 17.33
CA ASN A 171 2.94 13.00 18.03
C ASN A 171 1.69 13.23 17.18
N ASN A 172 1.84 13.44 15.88
CA ASN A 172 0.70 13.67 14.99
C ASN A 172 -0.16 12.43 14.78
N LEU A 173 0.46 11.22 14.76
CA LEU A 173 -0.27 9.94 14.61
C LEU A 173 -0.97 9.52 15.89
N ILE A 174 -0.36 9.82 17.05
CA ILE A 174 -0.86 9.45 18.38
C ILE A 174 -1.95 10.43 18.81
N ASN A 175 -1.77 11.72 18.54
CA ASN A 175 -2.74 12.75 18.85
C ASN A 175 -3.85 12.79 17.78
N ASN A 176 -5.09 13.10 18.18
CA ASN A 176 -6.28 13.11 17.31
C ASN A 176 -6.24 14.13 16.15
N ASN A 177 -5.14 14.86 15.95
CA ASN A 177 -4.96 15.86 14.90
C ASN A 177 -4.39 15.33 13.58
N TYR A 178 -4.36 14.00 13.40
CA TYR A 178 -3.85 13.38 12.17
C TYR A 178 -4.88 13.46 11.05
N SER A 179 -4.72 14.45 10.17
CA SER A 179 -5.64 14.78 9.08
C SER A 179 -5.02 14.47 7.71
N ILE A 180 -5.85 13.99 6.75
CA ILE A 180 -5.42 13.80 5.35
C ILE A 180 -5.02 15.11 4.67
N LYS A 181 -5.45 16.26 5.17
CA LYS A 181 -5.10 17.58 4.63
C LYS A 181 -3.59 17.85 4.64
N HIS A 182 -2.86 17.25 5.57
CA HIS A 182 -1.41 17.35 5.69
C HIS A 182 -0.64 16.28 4.90
N SER A 183 -1.36 15.37 4.25
CA SER A 183 -0.79 14.26 3.48
C SER A 183 -0.54 14.66 2.02
N LYS A 184 0.47 14.06 1.39
CA LYS A 184 0.63 14.09 -0.08
C LYS A 184 -0.63 13.62 -0.81
N ALA A 185 -1.40 12.71 -0.20
CA ALA A 185 -2.65 12.19 -0.75
C ALA A 185 -3.71 13.28 -0.97
N TRP A 186 -3.68 14.40 -0.21
CA TRP A 186 -4.60 15.52 -0.34
C TRP A 186 -4.62 16.18 -1.74
N ASN A 187 -3.50 16.06 -2.47
CA ASN A 187 -3.37 16.64 -3.80
C ASN A 187 -3.57 15.62 -4.94
N ILE A 188 -4.09 14.43 -4.63
CA ILE A 188 -4.33 13.36 -5.60
C ILE A 188 -5.82 13.02 -5.63
N HIS A 189 -6.50 13.39 -6.73
CA HIS A 189 -7.96 13.21 -6.84
C HIS A 189 -8.41 11.76 -6.60
N ASN A 190 -7.67 10.77 -7.12
CA ASN A 190 -7.97 9.36 -6.86
C ASN A 190 -7.85 9.00 -5.38
N ALA A 191 -6.84 9.52 -4.66
CA ALA A 191 -6.68 9.28 -3.23
C ALA A 191 -7.83 9.89 -2.43
N ILE A 192 -8.21 11.15 -2.72
CA ILE A 192 -9.35 11.80 -2.05
C ILE A 192 -10.65 11.06 -2.33
N TYR A 193 -10.89 10.63 -3.57
CA TYR A 193 -12.06 9.81 -3.88
C TYR A 193 -12.10 8.50 -3.06
N ARG A 194 -10.96 7.79 -2.99
CA ARG A 194 -10.86 6.57 -2.17
C ARG A 194 -11.05 6.87 -0.69
N TYR A 195 -10.51 7.98 -0.19
CA TYR A 195 -10.72 8.39 1.19
C TYR A 195 -12.21 8.59 1.51
N ILE A 196 -12.95 9.29 0.65
CA ILE A 196 -14.40 9.49 0.78
C ILE A 196 -15.14 8.16 0.80
N MET A 197 -14.76 7.21 -0.05
CA MET A 197 -15.45 5.92 -0.17
C MET A 197 -15.10 4.94 0.95
N ASP A 198 -13.84 4.88 1.36
CA ASP A 198 -13.32 3.86 2.26
C ASP A 198 -13.41 4.27 3.75
N LEU A 199 -13.30 5.58 4.05
CA LEU A 199 -13.25 6.11 5.40
C LEU A 199 -14.36 7.15 5.63
N LYS A 200 -15.41 6.76 6.29
CA LYS A 200 -16.48 7.68 6.69
C LYS A 200 -16.07 8.41 7.97
N ASN A 201 -15.64 9.66 7.87
CA ASN A 201 -15.14 10.45 9.02
C ASN A 201 -15.58 11.92 9.02
N ALA A 202 -15.16 12.68 10.04
CA ALA A 202 -15.53 14.07 10.24
C ALA A 202 -15.06 15.04 9.14
N GLU A 203 -14.01 14.68 8.37
CA GLU A 203 -13.46 15.52 7.29
C GLU A 203 -14.18 15.31 5.94
N MET A 204 -15.28 14.56 5.93
CA MET A 204 -15.98 14.14 4.70
C MET A 204 -16.35 15.31 3.80
N ARG A 205 -16.90 16.39 4.37
CA ARG A 205 -17.30 17.59 3.63
C ARG A 205 -16.12 18.23 2.90
N ASP A 206 -15.01 18.44 3.61
CA ASP A 206 -13.81 19.06 3.05
C ASP A 206 -13.18 18.20 1.96
N CYS A 207 -13.19 16.88 2.16
CA CYS A 207 -12.72 15.92 1.14
C CYS A 207 -13.58 15.94 -0.12
N CYS A 208 -14.91 16.05 0.01
CA CYS A 208 -15.81 16.19 -1.13
C CYS A 208 -15.52 17.49 -1.92
N VAL A 209 -15.39 18.61 -1.24
CA VAL A 209 -15.03 19.88 -1.86
C VAL A 209 -13.68 19.75 -2.58
N ARG A 210 -12.67 19.21 -1.89
CA ARG A 210 -11.34 19.03 -2.45
C ARG A 210 -11.33 18.14 -3.69
N TYR A 211 -12.09 17.05 -3.70
CA TYR A 211 -12.19 16.19 -4.88
C TYR A 211 -12.77 16.95 -6.08
N LEU A 212 -13.82 17.74 -5.86
CA LEU A 212 -14.46 18.52 -6.91
C LEU A 212 -13.53 19.60 -7.49
N GLU A 213 -12.73 20.25 -6.62
CA GLU A 213 -11.68 21.20 -7.03
C GLU A 213 -10.62 20.52 -7.91
N LEU A 214 -10.06 19.40 -7.45
CA LEU A 214 -8.99 18.68 -8.16
C LEU A 214 -9.42 18.13 -9.52
N THR A 215 -10.73 17.96 -9.75
CA THR A 215 -11.29 17.40 -10.98
C THR A 215 -12.06 18.41 -11.83
N ILE A 216 -11.94 19.71 -11.55
CA ILE A 216 -12.76 20.75 -12.21
C ILE A 216 -12.54 20.81 -13.72
N ASN A 217 -11.33 20.54 -14.17
CA ASN A 217 -10.93 20.60 -15.58
C ASN A 217 -10.98 19.25 -16.30
N GLU A 218 -11.35 18.15 -15.61
CA GLU A 218 -11.38 16.81 -16.16
C GLU A 218 -12.79 16.43 -16.65
N LYS A 219 -13.35 17.25 -17.56
CA LYS A 219 -14.75 17.15 -18.01
C LYS A 219 -15.00 15.99 -19.00
N ASP A 220 -13.97 15.53 -19.71
CA ASP A 220 -14.09 14.52 -20.77
C ASP A 220 -13.90 13.09 -20.27
N ASP A 221 -13.55 12.87 -19.02
CA ASP A 221 -13.42 11.55 -18.40
C ASP A 221 -14.74 11.10 -17.76
N LYS A 222 -15.47 10.24 -18.49
CA LYS A 222 -16.75 9.66 -18.01
C LYS A 222 -16.66 9.00 -16.62
N LYS A 223 -15.50 8.47 -16.25
CA LYS A 223 -15.29 7.87 -14.93
C LYS A 223 -15.22 8.94 -13.86
N ILE A 224 -14.55 10.05 -14.15
CA ILE A 224 -14.46 11.19 -13.23
C ILE A 224 -15.82 11.86 -13.11
N GLU A 225 -16.57 12.03 -14.20
CA GLU A 225 -17.92 12.57 -14.18
C GLU A 225 -18.85 11.79 -13.24
N LYS A 226 -18.95 10.47 -13.38
CA LYS A 226 -19.72 9.61 -12.48
C LYS A 226 -19.28 9.74 -11.01
N ARG A 227 -17.98 9.85 -10.76
CA ARG A 227 -17.45 10.06 -9.41
C ARG A 227 -17.84 11.42 -8.85
N ARG A 228 -17.81 12.48 -9.67
CA ARG A 228 -18.24 13.82 -9.27
C ARG A 228 -19.71 13.86 -8.89
N GLU A 229 -20.59 13.21 -9.66
CA GLU A 229 -22.01 13.06 -9.33
C GLU A 229 -22.21 12.41 -7.96
N ARG A 230 -21.52 11.28 -7.72
CA ARG A 230 -21.58 10.56 -6.43
C ARG A 230 -21.06 11.42 -5.26
N VAL A 231 -19.95 12.13 -5.46
CA VAL A 231 -19.38 13.02 -4.44
C VAL A 231 -20.33 14.20 -4.14
N ASN A 232 -20.99 14.77 -5.15
CA ASN A 232 -21.99 15.81 -4.96
C ASN A 232 -23.21 15.32 -4.16
N GLN A 233 -23.65 14.07 -4.40
CA GLN A 233 -24.75 13.47 -3.60
C GLN A 233 -24.33 13.32 -2.13
N ILE A 234 -23.11 12.85 -1.86
CA ILE A 234 -22.57 12.74 -0.50
C ILE A 234 -22.50 14.12 0.16
N LEU A 235 -21.95 15.12 -0.56
CA LEU A 235 -21.82 16.49 -0.05
C LEU A 235 -23.16 17.12 0.34
N LYS A 236 -24.22 16.87 -0.43
CA LYS A 236 -25.59 17.31 -0.11
C LYS A 236 -26.17 16.65 1.15
N GLY A 237 -25.75 15.42 1.44
CA GLY A 237 -26.15 14.67 2.65
C GLY A 237 -25.32 14.99 3.90
N THR A 238 -24.19 15.67 3.77
CA THR A 238 -23.34 16.10 4.89
C THR A 238 -23.74 17.54 5.31
N LYS A 239 -24.88 17.68 5.98
CA LYS A 239 -25.28 18.97 6.63
C LYS A 239 -24.63 19.11 7.98
#